data_fd40f1fad87a7951daa7b751ece09e0c
#
_entry.id   fd40f1fad87a7951daa7b751ece09e0c
#
_cell.length_a   1.000
_cell.length_b   1.000
_cell.length_c   1.000
_cell.angle_alpha   90.00
_cell.angle_beta   90.00
_cell.angle_gamma   90.00
#
_symmetry.space_group_name_H-M   'P 1'
#
loop_
_entity.id
_entity.type
_entity.pdbx_description
1 polymer ?
#
loop_
_entity_poly.entity_id
_entity_poly.type
_entity_poly.pdbx_seq_one_letter_code
_entity_poly.pdbx_strand_id
1 'polypeptide(L)'
;MKTKRFALLALLTLAGAVPAFSGTSFTPTGVIDMIPTSMSNDASIVVGTGTSGVPNLYYTEAGGAVVIGDGCFSGLPAISGDGTTVLGCHTDEQGLWNAARWLGGTSWLDLGTVAGGIPCDFFLSGAYGVNQDGSLAVGLLYLATLCRANAGTWDLINGDVTVLPAEFGETAYTRANAVNGDGSVIVGWQDQLTGERTAAKWVKGVEEVLLTPNGEFNGEAHAVSADGNTIVGGGYALGEDAWIWQSQIGEVRPIFGEGSLTALDVSDDGGVVVGFSTFPSSQSAFICLTSKAKEALDLLTFLKSLGVVVPDGWSLIAANLISADGNIIYGWGLNPDNLVEMYKVVLDLTPTPTPRPSPTPRPRPTPHPRPTL
;
A
#
# COMPACT_ATOMS: atom_id res chain seq x y z
N MET A 1 -19.65 22.86 -23.44
CA MET A 1 -18.23 22.98 -23.73
C MET A 1 -17.63 23.96 -22.75
N LYS A 2 -17.07 23.49 -21.64
CA LYS A 2 -16.31 24.32 -20.67
C LYS A 2 -14.85 23.97 -20.86
N THR A 3 -14.12 24.88 -21.47
CA THR A 3 -12.68 24.86 -21.66
C THR A 3 -11.98 24.84 -20.31
N LYS A 4 -11.49 23.67 -19.87
CA LYS A 4 -10.58 23.57 -18.71
C LYS A 4 -9.26 24.22 -19.14
N ARG A 5 -8.92 25.31 -18.46
CA ARG A 5 -7.62 25.98 -18.58
C ARG A 5 -6.56 25.06 -17.99
N PHE A 6 -5.62 24.65 -18.81
CA PHE A 6 -4.38 24.02 -18.38
C PHE A 6 -3.66 24.99 -17.45
N ALA A 7 -3.55 24.63 -16.18
CA ALA A 7 -2.59 25.23 -15.28
C ALA A 7 -1.22 24.62 -15.62
N LEU A 8 -0.48 25.29 -16.48
CA LEU A 8 0.94 25.00 -16.70
C LEU A 8 1.64 25.23 -15.35
N LEU A 9 2.12 24.13 -14.74
CA LEU A 9 2.92 24.17 -13.53
C LEU A 9 4.18 24.99 -13.85
N ALA A 10 4.19 26.25 -13.45
CA ALA A 10 5.39 27.06 -13.45
C ALA A 10 6.33 26.46 -12.39
N LEU A 11 7.18 25.51 -12.82
CA LEU A 11 8.38 25.17 -12.07
C LEU A 11 9.13 26.50 -11.94
N LEU A 12 9.12 27.08 -10.74
CA LEU A 12 9.99 28.19 -10.40
C LEU A 12 11.42 27.70 -10.67
N THR A 13 12.00 28.12 -11.77
CA THR A 13 13.44 28.12 -11.98
C THR A 13 14.04 29.20 -11.07
N LEU A 14 14.04 28.94 -9.76
CA LEU A 14 15.05 29.50 -8.91
C LEU A 14 16.30 28.66 -9.25
N ALA A 15 17.28 29.28 -9.88
CA ALA A 15 18.64 28.76 -10.02
C ALA A 15 19.33 28.75 -8.64
N GLY A 16 18.81 27.92 -7.75
CA GLY A 16 19.42 27.47 -6.51
C GLY A 16 19.70 25.99 -6.71
N ALA A 17 20.90 25.54 -6.43
CA ALA A 17 21.27 24.12 -6.44
C ALA A 17 20.18 23.34 -5.71
N VAL A 18 19.50 22.41 -6.41
CA VAL A 18 18.60 21.45 -5.78
C VAL A 18 19.44 20.71 -4.75
N PRO A 19 19.05 20.68 -3.46
CA PRO A 19 19.81 19.91 -2.48
C PRO A 19 19.87 18.47 -2.97
N ALA A 20 21.07 17.91 -3.08
CA ALA A 20 21.24 16.50 -3.39
C ALA A 20 20.69 15.69 -2.20
N PHE A 21 19.65 14.89 -2.43
CA PHE A 21 19.16 13.93 -1.44
C PHE A 21 20.06 12.70 -1.52
N SER A 22 21.10 12.66 -0.69
CA SER A 22 22.21 11.73 -0.84
C SER A 22 21.90 10.27 -0.49
N GLY A 23 20.70 9.97 0.02
CA GLY A 23 20.28 8.64 0.45
C GLY A 23 19.20 7.98 -0.42
N THR A 24 18.53 8.74 -1.30
CA THR A 24 17.47 8.17 -2.14
C THR A 24 18.04 7.29 -3.25
N SER A 25 17.49 6.08 -3.42
CA SER A 25 17.97 5.12 -4.41
C SER A 25 16.84 4.29 -5.02
N PHE A 26 17.10 3.75 -6.20
CA PHE A 26 16.28 2.74 -6.88
C PHE A 26 17.12 1.47 -7.06
N THR A 27 16.52 0.30 -6.77
CA THR A 27 17.19 -0.99 -6.87
C THR A 27 16.26 -2.02 -7.49
N PRO A 28 16.60 -2.59 -8.67
CA PRO A 28 16.01 -3.82 -9.16
C PRO A 28 16.29 -4.94 -8.14
N THR A 29 15.28 -5.72 -7.77
CA THR A 29 15.49 -6.80 -6.78
C THR A 29 15.96 -8.10 -7.41
N GLY A 30 15.83 -8.25 -8.73
CA GLY A 30 16.05 -9.50 -9.44
C GLY A 30 14.93 -10.53 -9.24
N VAL A 31 13.87 -10.18 -8.52
CA VAL A 31 12.72 -11.06 -8.28
C VAL A 31 11.73 -10.91 -9.42
N ILE A 32 11.69 -11.92 -10.27
CA ILE A 32 10.80 -11.98 -11.44
C ILE A 32 9.47 -12.62 -11.04
N ASP A 33 8.39 -12.20 -11.71
CA ASP A 33 7.04 -12.74 -11.55
C ASP A 33 6.46 -12.61 -10.13
N MET A 34 6.82 -11.54 -9.39
CA MET A 34 6.24 -11.22 -8.08
C MET A 34 5.62 -9.83 -8.06
N ILE A 35 4.36 -9.77 -7.67
CA ILE A 35 3.66 -8.53 -7.30
C ILE A 35 3.61 -8.46 -5.78
N PRO A 36 4.29 -7.51 -5.12
CA PRO A 36 4.29 -7.41 -3.67
C PRO A 36 2.90 -7.01 -3.16
N THR A 37 2.44 -7.66 -2.07
CA THR A 37 1.12 -7.45 -1.47
C THR A 37 1.17 -7.02 -0.02
N SER A 38 2.23 -7.36 0.72
CA SER A 38 2.42 -6.97 2.12
C SER A 38 3.89 -7.05 2.51
N MET A 39 4.31 -6.25 3.50
CA MET A 39 5.66 -6.30 4.04
C MET A 39 5.69 -6.04 5.55
N SER A 40 6.77 -6.50 6.21
CA SER A 40 7.05 -6.16 7.61
C SER A 40 7.34 -4.66 7.78
N ASN A 41 7.10 -4.10 8.97
CA ASN A 41 7.26 -2.67 9.24
C ASN A 41 8.68 -2.14 8.94
N ASP A 42 9.69 -2.99 9.15
CA ASP A 42 11.09 -2.69 8.83
C ASP A 42 11.47 -2.93 7.36
N ALA A 43 10.49 -3.34 6.55
CA ALA A 43 10.65 -3.69 5.14
C ALA A 43 11.70 -4.80 4.86
N SER A 44 12.06 -5.60 5.87
CA SER A 44 13.03 -6.69 5.73
C SER A 44 12.43 -7.94 5.07
N ILE A 45 11.11 -8.09 5.14
CA ILE A 45 10.36 -9.21 4.58
C ILE A 45 9.23 -8.66 3.70
N VAL A 46 9.09 -9.22 2.50
CA VAL A 46 7.99 -8.92 1.57
C VAL A 46 7.32 -10.22 1.17
N VAL A 47 6.00 -10.23 1.18
CA VAL A 47 5.21 -11.31 0.59
C VAL A 47 4.42 -10.79 -0.60
N GLY A 48 4.10 -11.67 -1.53
CA GLY A 48 3.40 -11.26 -2.74
C GLY A 48 2.81 -12.42 -3.52
N THR A 49 1.99 -12.06 -4.50
CA THR A 49 1.43 -13.03 -5.45
C THR A 49 2.38 -13.23 -6.62
N GLY A 50 2.51 -14.47 -7.05
CA GLY A 50 3.20 -14.75 -8.30
C GLY A 50 2.34 -14.39 -9.51
N THR A 51 3.00 -14.08 -10.62
CA THR A 51 2.35 -13.91 -11.93
C THR A 51 2.47 -15.20 -12.76
N SER A 52 1.71 -15.27 -13.86
CA SER A 52 1.85 -16.37 -14.84
C SER A 52 1.74 -17.80 -14.27
N GLY A 53 0.92 -17.96 -13.21
CA GLY A 53 0.71 -19.28 -12.57
C GLY A 53 1.78 -19.64 -11.52
N VAL A 54 2.65 -18.74 -11.18
CA VAL A 54 3.57 -18.86 -10.03
C VAL A 54 2.75 -18.71 -8.74
N PRO A 55 2.90 -19.58 -7.73
CA PRO A 55 2.26 -19.42 -6.42
C PRO A 55 2.76 -18.19 -5.66
N ASN A 56 2.22 -17.99 -4.46
CA ASN A 56 2.65 -16.92 -3.57
C ASN A 56 4.14 -17.03 -3.20
N LEU A 57 4.78 -15.88 -3.00
CA LEU A 57 6.20 -15.77 -2.72
C LEU A 57 6.46 -15.03 -1.39
N TYR A 58 7.55 -15.45 -0.74
CA TYR A 58 8.15 -14.82 0.42
C TYR A 58 9.56 -14.37 0.02
N TYR A 59 9.90 -13.11 0.27
CA TYR A 59 11.16 -12.52 -0.12
C TYR A 59 11.86 -11.85 1.06
N THR A 60 13.17 -12.04 1.13
CA THR A 60 14.09 -11.23 1.95
C THR A 60 15.30 -10.85 1.11
N GLU A 61 15.94 -9.72 1.40
CA GLU A 61 17.16 -9.32 0.67
C GLU A 61 18.30 -10.35 0.79
N ALA A 62 18.45 -10.98 1.95
CA ALA A 62 19.52 -11.96 2.19
C ALA A 62 19.21 -13.34 1.62
N GLY A 63 17.93 -13.73 1.58
CA GLY A 63 17.51 -15.09 1.19
C GLY A 63 16.95 -15.19 -0.23
N GLY A 64 16.70 -14.06 -0.88
CA GLY A 64 15.99 -14.03 -2.16
C GLY A 64 14.50 -14.39 -2.02
N ALA A 65 13.87 -14.75 -3.15
CA ALA A 65 12.47 -15.14 -3.19
C ALA A 65 12.30 -16.66 -3.08
N VAL A 66 11.32 -17.07 -2.27
CA VAL A 66 10.94 -18.47 -2.04
C VAL A 66 9.45 -18.62 -2.30
N VAL A 67 9.06 -19.66 -3.02
CA VAL A 67 7.66 -20.03 -3.23
C VAL A 67 7.08 -20.60 -1.94
N ILE A 68 5.94 -20.08 -1.48
CA ILE A 68 5.28 -20.49 -0.24
C ILE A 68 3.85 -20.99 -0.43
N GLY A 69 3.30 -20.95 -1.64
CA GLY A 69 1.92 -21.36 -1.93
C GLY A 69 1.84 -22.72 -2.63
N ASP A 70 0.64 -23.28 -2.65
CA ASP A 70 0.30 -24.52 -3.36
C ASP A 70 -0.51 -24.28 -4.66
N GLY A 71 -0.59 -23.00 -5.10
CA GLY A 71 -1.38 -22.60 -6.28
C GLY A 71 -2.81 -22.17 -5.99
N CYS A 72 -3.19 -22.10 -4.73
CA CYS A 72 -4.44 -21.55 -4.25
C CYS A 72 -4.45 -20.01 -4.38
N PHE A 73 -5.60 -19.41 -4.74
CA PHE A 73 -5.76 -17.99 -4.99
C PHE A 73 -6.90 -17.35 -4.19
N SER A 74 -7.14 -17.81 -2.96
CA SER A 74 -8.11 -17.19 -2.04
C SER A 74 -7.42 -16.19 -1.14
N GLY A 75 -7.78 -14.90 -1.25
CA GLY A 75 -7.13 -13.82 -0.51
C GLY A 75 -5.83 -13.32 -1.15
N LEU A 76 -5.07 -12.56 -0.38
CA LEU A 76 -3.75 -12.06 -0.72
C LEU A 76 -2.75 -12.48 0.36
N PRO A 77 -1.51 -12.83 0.00
CA PRO A 77 -0.47 -13.03 1.02
C PRO A 77 -0.29 -11.77 1.85
N ALA A 78 -0.26 -11.96 3.17
CA ALA A 78 -0.06 -10.86 4.13
C ALA A 78 0.98 -11.26 5.18
N ILE A 79 1.69 -10.26 5.71
CA ILE A 79 2.66 -10.45 6.79
C ILE A 79 2.41 -9.43 7.89
N SER A 80 2.54 -9.86 9.16
CA SER A 80 2.44 -8.97 10.31
C SER A 80 3.55 -7.93 10.34
N GLY A 81 3.29 -6.78 10.95
CA GLY A 81 4.27 -5.70 11.03
C GLY A 81 5.58 -6.13 11.70
N ASP A 82 5.53 -7.02 12.68
CA ASP A 82 6.70 -7.61 13.35
C ASP A 82 7.42 -8.69 12.54
N GLY A 83 6.88 -9.07 11.37
CA GLY A 83 7.46 -10.08 10.48
C GLY A 83 7.29 -11.54 10.93
N THR A 84 6.53 -11.82 11.99
CA THR A 84 6.46 -13.16 12.58
C THR A 84 5.32 -14.04 12.06
N THR A 85 4.27 -13.43 11.52
CA THR A 85 3.08 -14.13 11.03
C THR A 85 2.87 -13.88 9.55
N VAL A 86 2.95 -14.94 8.76
CA VAL A 86 2.64 -14.90 7.32
C VAL A 86 1.33 -15.61 7.08
N LEU A 87 0.43 -14.95 6.37
CA LEU A 87 -0.86 -15.48 5.93
C LEU A 87 -0.84 -15.69 4.41
N GLY A 88 -1.71 -16.58 3.98
CA GLY A 88 -1.92 -16.89 2.57
C GLY A 88 -3.12 -17.79 2.40
N CYS A 89 -3.07 -18.57 1.36
CA CYS A 89 -4.09 -19.54 1.01
C CYS A 89 -3.50 -20.95 1.04
N HIS A 90 -4.29 -21.92 1.51
CA HIS A 90 -3.96 -23.33 1.50
C HIS A 90 -5.16 -24.16 1.00
N THR A 91 -4.89 -25.18 0.21
CA THR A 91 -5.89 -26.15 -0.26
C THR A 91 -5.98 -27.29 0.74
N ASP A 92 -7.11 -27.46 1.41
CA ASP A 92 -7.31 -28.53 2.39
C ASP A 92 -7.47 -29.93 1.75
N GLU A 93 -7.60 -30.97 2.59
CA GLU A 93 -7.79 -32.35 2.15
C GLU A 93 -9.06 -32.57 1.34
N GLN A 94 -10.05 -31.67 1.43
CA GLN A 94 -11.29 -31.69 0.68
C GLN A 94 -11.19 -30.95 -0.66
N GLY A 95 -10.04 -30.30 -0.93
CA GLY A 95 -9.82 -29.49 -2.12
C GLY A 95 -10.38 -28.07 -2.00
N LEU A 96 -10.72 -27.62 -0.78
CA LEU A 96 -11.24 -26.27 -0.54
C LEU A 96 -10.10 -25.30 -0.23
N TRP A 97 -10.25 -24.08 -0.69
CA TRP A 97 -9.29 -23.00 -0.48
C TRP A 97 -9.64 -22.20 0.79
N ASN A 98 -8.68 -22.20 1.71
CA ASN A 98 -8.82 -21.60 3.03
C ASN A 98 -7.82 -20.48 3.24
N ALA A 99 -8.22 -19.47 4.03
CA ALA A 99 -7.27 -18.60 4.70
C ALA A 99 -6.38 -19.46 5.62
N ALA A 100 -5.07 -19.29 5.54
CA ALA A 100 -4.15 -20.11 6.28
C ALA A 100 -2.92 -19.32 6.76
N ARG A 101 -2.32 -19.79 7.87
CA ARG A 101 -1.05 -19.30 8.41
C ARG A 101 0.07 -20.22 7.95
N TRP A 102 1.12 -19.63 7.37
CA TRP A 102 2.33 -20.35 6.99
C TRP A 102 3.18 -20.69 8.22
N LEU A 103 3.60 -21.95 8.32
CA LEU A 103 4.43 -22.47 9.41
C LEU A 103 5.88 -22.73 8.99
N GLY A 104 6.23 -22.37 7.74
CA GLY A 104 7.53 -22.62 7.14
C GLY A 104 7.54 -23.81 6.18
N GLY A 105 8.43 -23.77 5.18
CA GLY A 105 8.52 -24.79 4.14
C GLY A 105 7.20 -24.96 3.39
N THR A 106 6.64 -26.17 3.40
CA THR A 106 5.35 -26.50 2.79
C THR A 106 4.20 -26.62 3.80
N SER A 107 4.43 -26.23 5.05
CA SER A 107 3.46 -26.44 6.13
C SER A 107 2.55 -25.22 6.32
N TRP A 108 1.26 -25.48 6.37
CA TRP A 108 0.22 -24.49 6.58
C TRP A 108 -0.73 -24.90 7.72
N LEU A 109 -1.30 -23.92 8.37
CA LEU A 109 -2.36 -24.08 9.37
C LEU A 109 -3.60 -23.34 8.87
N ASP A 110 -4.65 -24.07 8.53
CA ASP A 110 -5.92 -23.48 8.11
C ASP A 110 -6.54 -22.70 9.26
N LEU A 111 -6.99 -21.49 8.98
CA LEU A 111 -7.61 -20.60 9.97
C LEU A 111 -9.09 -20.92 10.20
N GLY A 112 -9.64 -21.81 9.36
CA GLY A 112 -11.03 -22.21 9.44
C GLY A 112 -12.03 -21.15 8.97
N THR A 113 -13.30 -21.43 9.28
CA THR A 113 -14.45 -20.54 8.99
C THR A 113 -15.43 -20.58 10.15
N VAL A 114 -16.46 -19.74 10.09
CA VAL A 114 -17.54 -19.76 11.09
C VAL A 114 -18.45 -20.97 10.91
N ALA A 115 -19.18 -21.35 11.97
CA ALA A 115 -20.20 -22.39 11.91
C ALA A 115 -21.26 -22.03 10.85
N GLY A 116 -21.50 -22.95 9.91
CA GLY A 116 -22.41 -22.74 8.78
C GLY A 116 -21.79 -22.06 7.56
N GLY A 117 -20.46 -21.88 7.55
CA GLY A 117 -19.72 -21.52 6.34
C GLY A 117 -19.95 -22.57 5.25
N ILE A 118 -20.25 -22.11 4.03
CA ILE A 118 -20.52 -22.97 2.88
C ILE A 118 -19.56 -22.55 1.77
N PRO A 119 -18.81 -23.50 1.18
CA PRO A 119 -17.93 -23.20 0.07
C PRO A 119 -18.68 -22.54 -1.08
N CYS A 120 -18.06 -21.54 -1.68
CA CYS A 120 -18.42 -21.04 -2.99
C CYS A 120 -17.52 -21.70 -4.01
N ASP A 121 -18.05 -22.69 -4.71
CA ASP A 121 -17.27 -23.63 -5.50
C ASP A 121 -16.20 -24.30 -4.58
N PHE A 122 -14.93 -23.90 -4.70
CA PHE A 122 -13.83 -24.37 -3.85
C PHE A 122 -13.32 -23.28 -2.87
N PHE A 123 -13.88 -22.06 -2.88
CA PHE A 123 -13.50 -21.00 -1.95
C PHE A 123 -14.27 -21.12 -0.65
N LEU A 124 -13.57 -21.20 0.47
CA LEU A 124 -14.18 -21.20 1.82
C LEU A 124 -13.89 -19.91 2.58
N SER A 125 -12.66 -19.44 2.52
CA SER A 125 -12.24 -18.19 3.15
C SER A 125 -10.96 -17.65 2.50
N GLY A 126 -10.64 -16.37 2.75
CA GLY A 126 -9.41 -15.75 2.25
C GLY A 126 -8.93 -14.64 3.18
N ALA A 127 -7.67 -14.70 3.60
CA ALA A 127 -7.02 -13.62 4.35
C ALA A 127 -6.53 -12.52 3.41
N TYR A 128 -6.58 -11.27 3.86
CA TYR A 128 -6.13 -10.08 3.12
C TYR A 128 -5.19 -9.21 3.93
N GLY A 129 -5.29 -9.22 5.25
CA GLY A 129 -4.46 -8.43 6.14
C GLY A 129 -4.25 -9.08 7.49
N VAL A 130 -3.23 -8.62 8.20
CA VAL A 130 -2.90 -9.02 9.57
C VAL A 130 -2.31 -7.82 10.31
N ASN A 131 -2.61 -7.67 11.60
CA ASN A 131 -2.14 -6.55 12.40
C ASN A 131 -0.64 -6.65 12.76
N GLN A 132 -0.13 -5.64 13.49
CA GLN A 132 1.30 -5.49 13.72
C GLN A 132 1.93 -6.68 14.48
N ASP A 133 1.27 -7.22 15.49
CA ASP A 133 1.80 -8.31 16.33
C ASP A 133 1.37 -9.72 15.87
N GLY A 134 0.66 -9.82 14.75
CA GLY A 134 0.21 -11.09 14.20
C GLY A 134 -0.91 -11.76 15.00
N SER A 135 -1.62 -11.03 15.86
CA SER A 135 -2.70 -11.58 16.71
C SER A 135 -4.06 -11.60 16.02
N LEU A 136 -4.29 -10.73 15.03
CA LEU A 136 -5.57 -10.57 14.35
C LEU A 136 -5.39 -10.58 12.83
N ALA A 137 -6.02 -11.53 12.16
CA ALA A 137 -6.16 -11.56 10.71
C ALA A 137 -7.53 -11.05 10.27
N VAL A 138 -7.60 -10.45 9.07
CA VAL A 138 -8.83 -9.95 8.46
C VAL A 138 -8.94 -10.41 7.02
N GLY A 139 -10.18 -10.49 6.52
CA GLY A 139 -10.40 -10.92 5.15
C GLY A 139 -11.86 -11.17 4.83
N LEU A 140 -12.12 -12.24 4.10
CA LEU A 140 -13.47 -12.65 3.74
C LEU A 140 -13.77 -14.09 4.14
N LEU A 141 -15.05 -14.33 4.40
CA LEU A 141 -15.66 -15.63 4.67
C LEU A 141 -16.79 -15.84 3.68
N TYR A 142 -16.92 -17.03 3.11
CA TYR A 142 -18.09 -17.37 2.32
C TYR A 142 -19.16 -17.99 3.22
N LEU A 143 -20.33 -17.34 3.26
CA LEU A 143 -21.46 -17.75 4.08
C LEU A 143 -22.67 -18.01 3.17
N ALA A 144 -23.34 -19.14 3.41
CA ALA A 144 -24.61 -19.49 2.81
C ALA A 144 -24.66 -19.62 1.27
N THR A 145 -25.82 -19.98 0.82
CA THR A 145 -26.25 -20.53 -0.47
C THR A 145 -26.09 -19.61 -1.68
N LEU A 146 -25.35 -18.59 -1.77
CA LEU A 146 -25.19 -17.73 -2.95
C LEU A 146 -23.77 -17.19 -3.14
N CYS A 147 -22.75 -17.91 -2.67
CA CYS A 147 -21.37 -17.44 -2.80
C CYS A 147 -21.16 -16.02 -2.25
N ARG A 148 -21.84 -15.69 -1.16
CA ARG A 148 -21.76 -14.34 -0.59
C ARG A 148 -20.49 -14.19 0.24
N ALA A 149 -19.65 -13.25 -0.16
CA ALA A 149 -18.50 -12.82 0.61
C ALA A 149 -18.93 -11.92 1.77
N ASN A 150 -18.41 -12.19 2.97
CA ASN A 150 -18.61 -11.38 4.16
C ASN A 150 -17.26 -11.07 4.78
N ALA A 151 -17.08 -9.83 5.20
CA ALA A 151 -15.91 -9.43 5.95
C ALA A 151 -15.80 -10.26 7.22
N GLY A 152 -14.60 -10.73 7.53
CA GLY A 152 -14.35 -11.58 8.68
C GLY A 152 -13.01 -11.33 9.33
N THR A 153 -12.91 -11.81 10.56
CA THR A 153 -11.68 -11.76 11.36
C THR A 153 -11.37 -13.13 11.95
N TRP A 154 -10.09 -13.38 12.14
CA TRP A 154 -9.54 -14.52 12.85
C TRP A 154 -8.69 -14.01 14.01
N ASP A 155 -9.08 -14.32 15.26
CA ASP A 155 -8.22 -14.17 16.43
C ASP A 155 -7.19 -15.31 16.39
N LEU A 156 -5.95 -14.98 16.07
CA LEU A 156 -4.89 -15.98 15.90
C LEU A 156 -4.32 -16.49 17.25
N ILE A 157 -4.76 -15.90 18.36
CA ILE A 157 -4.39 -16.33 19.72
C ILE A 157 -5.40 -17.37 20.24
N ASN A 158 -6.70 -17.09 20.10
CA ASN A 158 -7.78 -17.92 20.66
C ASN A 158 -8.39 -18.87 19.63
N GLY A 159 -8.17 -18.61 18.31
CA GLY A 159 -8.75 -19.40 17.22
C GLY A 159 -10.20 -19.01 16.89
N ASP A 160 -10.70 -17.91 17.43
CA ASP A 160 -12.06 -17.46 17.17
C ASP A 160 -12.19 -16.82 15.79
N VAL A 161 -13.26 -17.18 15.07
CA VAL A 161 -13.61 -16.61 13.77
C VAL A 161 -14.90 -15.80 13.90
N THR A 162 -14.89 -14.56 13.43
CA THR A 162 -16.03 -13.64 13.58
C THR A 162 -16.39 -13.02 12.23
N VAL A 163 -17.69 -12.95 11.93
CA VAL A 163 -18.23 -12.18 10.80
C VAL A 163 -18.41 -10.74 11.24
N LEU A 164 -17.89 -9.81 10.46
CA LEU A 164 -18.11 -8.39 10.69
C LEU A 164 -19.51 -7.97 10.22
N PRO A 165 -20.17 -7.05 10.91
CA PRO A 165 -21.51 -6.57 10.52
C PRO A 165 -21.43 -5.80 9.20
N ALA A 166 -22.59 -5.74 8.50
CA ALA A 166 -22.79 -4.98 7.28
C ALA A 166 -23.86 -3.92 7.49
N GLU A 167 -23.54 -2.62 7.28
CA GLU A 167 -24.48 -1.51 7.49
C GLU A 167 -25.72 -1.62 6.58
N PHE A 168 -25.54 -2.07 5.33
CA PHE A 168 -26.64 -2.24 4.38
C PHE A 168 -27.35 -3.59 4.53
N GLY A 169 -27.13 -4.29 5.64
CA GLY A 169 -27.81 -5.51 6.04
C GLY A 169 -27.09 -6.80 5.60
N GLU A 170 -27.58 -7.91 6.12
CA GLU A 170 -26.96 -9.23 5.98
C GLU A 170 -26.85 -9.74 4.52
N THR A 171 -27.47 -9.06 3.56
CA THR A 171 -27.41 -9.43 2.14
C THR A 171 -26.31 -8.71 1.38
N ALA A 172 -25.67 -7.69 1.95
CA ALA A 172 -24.57 -7.00 1.34
C ALA A 172 -23.32 -7.89 1.25
N TYR A 173 -22.56 -7.76 0.16
CA TYR A 173 -21.23 -8.33 0.06
C TYR A 173 -20.25 -7.40 0.76
N THR A 174 -19.38 -7.95 1.57
CA THR A 174 -18.36 -7.19 2.32
C THR A 174 -17.02 -7.93 2.29
N ARG A 175 -15.92 -7.18 2.41
CA ARG A 175 -14.58 -7.73 2.61
C ARG A 175 -13.75 -6.77 3.44
N ALA A 176 -13.00 -7.30 4.40
CA ALA A 176 -11.96 -6.58 5.10
C ALA A 176 -10.64 -6.71 4.32
N ASN A 177 -10.03 -5.58 3.96
CA ASN A 177 -8.79 -5.54 3.17
C ASN A 177 -7.56 -5.36 4.04
N ALA A 178 -7.65 -4.53 5.08
CA ALA A 178 -6.53 -4.22 5.96
C ALA A 178 -7.00 -3.97 7.40
N VAL A 179 -6.05 -4.00 8.32
CA VAL A 179 -6.24 -3.72 9.75
C VAL A 179 -5.06 -2.89 10.26
N ASN A 180 -5.34 -1.94 11.15
CA ASN A 180 -4.30 -1.09 11.72
C ASN A 180 -3.41 -1.83 12.74
N GLY A 181 -2.36 -1.16 13.25
CA GLY A 181 -1.33 -1.80 14.05
C GLY A 181 -1.84 -2.53 15.31
N ASP A 182 -2.79 -1.96 16.04
CA ASP A 182 -3.34 -2.54 17.27
C ASP A 182 -4.62 -3.38 17.07
N GLY A 183 -5.09 -3.54 15.84
CA GLY A 183 -6.30 -4.30 15.52
C GLY A 183 -7.62 -3.57 15.76
N SER A 184 -7.60 -2.31 16.19
CA SER A 184 -8.79 -1.56 16.59
C SER A 184 -9.60 -1.00 15.42
N VAL A 185 -8.98 -0.82 14.26
CA VAL A 185 -9.58 -0.29 13.02
C VAL A 185 -9.34 -1.26 11.88
N ILE A 186 -10.40 -1.79 11.33
CA ILE A 186 -10.39 -2.64 10.15
C ILE A 186 -10.98 -1.83 9.00
N VAL A 187 -10.45 -1.98 7.79
CA VAL A 187 -10.94 -1.28 6.61
C VAL A 187 -11.15 -2.22 5.42
N GLY A 188 -12.01 -1.83 4.53
CA GLY A 188 -12.34 -2.62 3.36
C GLY A 188 -13.48 -2.00 2.56
N TRP A 189 -14.48 -2.82 2.20
CA TRP A 189 -15.59 -2.35 1.38
C TRP A 189 -16.88 -3.10 1.66
N GLN A 190 -17.97 -2.49 1.26
CA GLN A 190 -19.31 -3.04 1.23
C GLN A 190 -19.98 -2.69 -0.09
N ASP A 191 -20.70 -3.64 -0.68
CA ASP A 191 -21.57 -3.37 -1.83
C ASP A 191 -22.92 -2.81 -1.36
N GLN A 192 -23.40 -1.83 -2.09
CA GLN A 192 -24.72 -1.27 -1.94
C GLN A 192 -25.78 -2.23 -2.48
N LEU A 193 -27.05 -2.00 -2.13
CA LEU A 193 -28.17 -2.72 -2.72
C LEU A 193 -28.29 -2.51 -4.25
N THR A 194 -27.70 -1.42 -4.75
CA THR A 194 -27.58 -1.09 -6.18
C THR A 194 -26.45 -1.81 -6.89
N GLY A 195 -25.56 -2.48 -6.13
CA GLY A 195 -24.35 -3.15 -6.63
C GLY A 195 -23.13 -2.23 -6.74
N GLU A 196 -23.25 -0.96 -6.36
CA GLU A 196 -22.10 -0.05 -6.28
C GLU A 196 -21.30 -0.32 -5.02
N ARG A 197 -19.96 -0.20 -5.12
CA ARG A 197 -19.06 -0.47 -4.02
C ARG A 197 -18.73 0.81 -3.26
N THR A 198 -18.71 0.72 -1.93
CA THR A 198 -18.26 1.81 -1.06
C THR A 198 -17.27 1.33 -0.04
N ALA A 199 -16.29 2.18 0.25
CA ALA A 199 -15.33 1.93 1.31
C ALA A 199 -16.02 1.88 2.68
N ALA A 200 -15.55 0.97 3.52
CA ALA A 200 -16.05 0.77 4.87
C ALA A 200 -14.91 0.65 5.86
N LYS A 201 -15.17 1.04 7.10
CA LYS A 201 -14.32 0.76 8.27
C LYS A 201 -15.13 0.15 9.38
N TRP A 202 -14.51 -0.73 10.15
CA TRP A 202 -15.07 -1.32 11.37
C TRP A 202 -14.24 -0.89 12.57
N VAL A 203 -14.89 -0.28 13.55
CA VAL A 203 -14.27 0.12 14.80
C VAL A 203 -15.05 -0.54 15.96
N LYS A 204 -14.38 -1.37 16.75
CA LYS A 204 -15.02 -2.14 17.84
C LYS A 204 -16.25 -2.94 17.38
N GLY A 205 -16.19 -3.51 16.19
CA GLY A 205 -17.27 -4.31 15.61
C GLY A 205 -18.47 -3.50 15.08
N VAL A 206 -18.34 -2.19 14.96
CA VAL A 206 -19.36 -1.33 14.33
C VAL A 206 -18.85 -0.87 12.98
N GLU A 207 -19.62 -1.09 11.93
CA GLU A 207 -19.33 -0.59 10.60
C GLU A 207 -19.73 0.87 10.43
N GLU A 208 -18.93 1.58 9.66
CA GLU A 208 -19.18 2.92 9.16
C GLU A 208 -18.73 2.98 7.69
N VAL A 209 -19.63 3.32 6.78
CA VAL A 209 -19.27 3.56 5.39
C VAL A 209 -18.59 4.90 5.23
N LEU A 210 -17.54 4.95 4.43
CA LEU A 210 -16.78 6.16 4.15
C LEU A 210 -17.31 6.76 2.85
N LEU A 211 -18.06 7.87 2.96
CA LEU A 211 -18.63 8.56 1.82
C LEU A 211 -17.83 9.83 1.50
N THR A 212 -17.90 10.27 0.24
CA THR A 212 -17.46 11.60 -0.15
C THR A 212 -18.30 12.68 0.53
N PRO A 213 -17.86 13.94 0.60
CA PRO A 213 -18.68 15.05 1.16
C PRO A 213 -20.04 15.23 0.50
N ASN A 214 -20.21 14.75 -0.73
CA ASN A 214 -21.47 14.79 -1.45
C ASN A 214 -22.35 13.54 -1.22
N GLY A 215 -21.88 12.60 -0.39
CA GLY A 215 -22.58 11.33 -0.13
C GLY A 215 -22.43 10.30 -1.26
N GLU A 216 -21.43 10.45 -2.12
CA GLU A 216 -21.16 9.54 -3.23
C GLU A 216 -20.29 8.37 -2.78
N PHE A 217 -20.41 7.26 -3.46
CA PHE A 217 -19.60 6.05 -3.26
C PHE A 217 -18.19 6.26 -3.84
N ASN A 218 -17.22 5.53 -3.30
CA ASN A 218 -15.81 5.82 -3.55
C ASN A 218 -14.94 4.56 -3.67
N GLY A 219 -15.53 3.41 -3.97
CA GLY A 219 -14.83 2.16 -4.19
C GLY A 219 -14.40 1.47 -2.89
N GLU A 220 -13.12 1.11 -2.77
CA GLU A 220 -12.58 0.31 -1.66
C GLU A 220 -11.62 1.12 -0.80
N ALA A 221 -11.59 0.87 0.51
CA ALA A 221 -10.45 1.19 1.36
C ALA A 221 -9.40 0.07 1.23
N HIS A 222 -8.18 0.43 0.85
CA HIS A 222 -7.10 -0.53 0.61
C HIS A 222 -6.17 -0.65 1.81
N ALA A 223 -5.81 0.47 2.44
CA ALA A 223 -4.88 0.50 3.56
C ALA A 223 -5.29 1.49 4.65
N VAL A 224 -4.74 1.28 5.85
CA VAL A 224 -4.94 2.12 7.03
C VAL A 224 -3.61 2.28 7.75
N SER A 225 -3.29 3.51 8.22
CA SER A 225 -2.09 3.80 9.02
C SER A 225 -2.09 3.02 10.35
N ALA A 226 -0.93 2.80 10.95
CA ALA A 226 -0.82 2.01 12.18
C ALA A 226 -1.65 2.57 13.35
N ASP A 227 -1.83 3.89 13.41
CA ASP A 227 -2.66 4.55 14.43
C ASP A 227 -4.16 4.58 14.10
N GLY A 228 -4.57 4.07 12.93
CA GLY A 228 -5.96 4.08 12.47
C GLY A 228 -6.50 5.44 12.01
N ASN A 229 -5.66 6.47 11.97
CA ASN A 229 -6.08 7.85 11.72
C ASN A 229 -6.10 8.25 10.25
N THR A 230 -5.44 7.49 9.39
CA THR A 230 -5.41 7.74 7.94
C THR A 230 -5.82 6.46 7.19
N ILE A 231 -6.80 6.58 6.32
CA ILE A 231 -7.29 5.50 5.45
C ILE A 231 -7.15 5.98 4.01
N VAL A 232 -6.69 5.10 3.13
CA VAL A 232 -6.56 5.39 1.70
C VAL A 232 -7.23 4.32 0.86
N GLY A 233 -7.63 4.70 -0.34
CA GLY A 233 -8.30 3.79 -1.23
C GLY A 233 -8.51 4.38 -2.62
N GLY A 234 -9.39 3.75 -3.38
CA GLY A 234 -9.73 4.18 -4.72
C GLY A 234 -10.83 3.31 -5.31
N GLY A 235 -11.28 3.70 -6.50
CA GLY A 235 -12.34 3.01 -7.16
C GLY A 235 -11.91 1.69 -7.78
N TYR A 236 -12.87 0.79 -7.85
CA TYR A 236 -12.78 -0.45 -8.63
C TYR A 236 -13.19 -0.21 -10.10
N ALA A 237 -13.96 0.84 -10.35
CA ALA A 237 -14.47 1.20 -11.67
C ALA A 237 -13.68 2.37 -12.29
N LEU A 238 -13.64 2.42 -13.62
CA LEU A 238 -13.05 3.52 -14.38
C LEU A 238 -13.72 4.85 -14.01
N GLY A 239 -12.96 5.77 -13.42
CA GLY A 239 -13.41 7.12 -13.08
C GLY A 239 -13.53 7.43 -11.59
N GLU A 240 -13.30 6.45 -10.73
CA GLU A 240 -13.22 6.65 -9.29
C GLU A 240 -11.76 6.91 -8.92
N ASP A 241 -11.46 8.12 -8.50
CA ASP A 241 -10.10 8.55 -8.19
C ASP A 241 -9.65 8.10 -6.80
N ALA A 242 -8.34 8.00 -6.60
CA ALA A 242 -7.76 7.75 -5.29
C ALA A 242 -8.20 8.81 -4.27
N TRP A 243 -8.39 8.37 -3.06
CA TRP A 243 -8.84 9.22 -1.97
C TRP A 243 -8.10 8.92 -0.67
N ILE A 244 -8.17 9.88 0.25
CA ILE A 244 -7.66 9.81 1.61
C ILE A 244 -8.76 10.27 2.58
N TRP A 245 -8.94 9.50 3.66
CA TRP A 245 -9.72 9.88 4.83
C TRP A 245 -8.79 10.08 6.02
N GLN A 246 -9.02 11.11 6.80
CA GLN A 246 -8.25 11.39 8.01
C GLN A 246 -9.19 11.68 9.18
N SER A 247 -8.95 11.06 10.34
CA SER A 247 -9.82 11.13 11.51
C SER A 247 -10.07 12.56 12.00
N GLN A 248 -9.07 13.46 11.86
CA GLN A 248 -9.19 14.86 12.25
C GLN A 248 -10.15 15.65 11.36
N ILE A 249 -10.43 15.15 10.17
CA ILE A 249 -11.28 15.79 9.16
C ILE A 249 -12.63 15.11 9.11
N GLY A 250 -12.66 13.76 9.21
CA GLY A 250 -13.86 12.94 9.19
C GLY A 250 -14.50 12.77 7.81
N GLU A 251 -13.85 13.25 6.76
CA GLU A 251 -14.36 13.23 5.38
C GLU A 251 -13.36 12.60 4.42
N VAL A 252 -13.88 11.90 3.42
CA VAL A 252 -13.09 11.42 2.27
C VAL A 252 -12.74 12.60 1.36
N ARG A 253 -11.46 12.70 0.98
CA ARG A 253 -10.94 13.74 0.09
C ARG A 253 -10.18 13.14 -1.08
N PRO A 254 -10.35 13.65 -2.30
CA PRO A 254 -9.62 13.14 -3.45
C PRO A 254 -8.11 13.41 -3.33
N ILE A 255 -7.33 12.46 -3.84
CA ILE A 255 -5.93 12.66 -4.20
C ILE A 255 -5.92 13.06 -5.67
N PHE A 256 -5.36 14.23 -5.97
CA PHE A 256 -5.33 14.76 -7.33
C PHE A 256 -4.09 14.26 -8.08
N GLY A 257 -4.21 14.04 -9.38
CA GLY A 257 -3.10 13.63 -10.23
C GLY A 257 -3.53 13.45 -11.69
N GLU A 258 -2.64 12.91 -12.50
CA GLU A 258 -2.93 12.60 -13.88
C GLU A 258 -3.50 11.18 -14.01
N GLY A 259 -4.59 11.03 -14.77
CA GLY A 259 -5.27 9.76 -14.99
C GLY A 259 -6.23 9.38 -13.86
N SER A 260 -6.71 8.14 -13.89
CA SER A 260 -7.46 7.55 -12.78
C SER A 260 -6.48 6.92 -11.80
N LEU A 261 -6.56 7.31 -10.54
CA LEU A 261 -5.62 6.94 -9.49
C LEU A 261 -6.21 5.86 -8.58
N THR A 262 -5.35 4.96 -8.09
CA THR A 262 -5.70 4.03 -7.01
C THR A 262 -4.61 4.08 -5.95
N ALA A 263 -4.93 4.51 -4.73
CA ALA A 263 -4.02 4.43 -3.60
C ALA A 263 -4.02 3.02 -3.03
N LEU A 264 -2.85 2.43 -2.86
CA LEU A 264 -2.68 1.05 -2.42
C LEU A 264 -2.21 0.96 -0.97
N ASP A 265 -1.33 1.88 -0.55
CA ASP A 265 -0.73 1.81 0.77
C ASP A 265 -0.40 3.20 1.33
N VAL A 266 -0.24 3.27 2.67
CA VAL A 266 0.03 4.51 3.42
C VAL A 266 0.98 4.23 4.58
N SER A 267 1.98 5.11 4.79
CA SER A 267 2.90 5.03 5.94
C SER A 267 2.19 5.17 7.29
N ASP A 268 2.82 4.69 8.37
CA ASP A 268 2.23 4.67 9.72
C ASP A 268 1.81 6.06 10.22
N ASP A 269 2.55 7.09 9.84
CA ASP A 269 2.23 8.49 10.17
C ASP A 269 1.22 9.15 9.22
N GLY A 270 0.74 8.43 8.20
CA GLY A 270 -0.13 8.95 7.14
C GLY A 270 0.56 9.95 6.21
N GLY A 271 1.88 10.06 6.26
CA GLY A 271 2.66 11.09 5.55
C GLY A 271 2.92 10.79 4.08
N VAL A 272 3.01 9.52 3.72
CA VAL A 272 3.30 9.05 2.36
C VAL A 272 2.24 8.07 1.91
N VAL A 273 1.66 8.30 0.73
CA VAL A 273 0.72 7.40 0.06
C VAL A 273 1.33 6.96 -1.26
N VAL A 274 1.18 5.69 -1.58
CA VAL A 274 1.67 5.11 -2.83
C VAL A 274 0.56 4.35 -3.55
N GLY A 275 0.74 4.14 -4.85
CA GLY A 275 -0.23 3.44 -5.66
C GLY A 275 0.10 3.47 -7.14
N PHE A 276 -0.92 3.44 -7.96
CA PHE A 276 -0.77 3.54 -9.42
C PHE A 276 -1.82 4.47 -10.04
N SER A 277 -1.47 5.00 -11.20
CA SER A 277 -2.40 5.71 -12.09
C SER A 277 -2.62 4.90 -13.36
N THR A 278 -3.84 4.94 -13.89
CA THR A 278 -4.14 4.46 -15.24
C THR A 278 -4.27 5.69 -16.14
N PHE A 279 -3.29 5.91 -16.99
CA PHE A 279 -3.41 6.90 -18.06
C PHE A 279 -3.98 6.24 -19.32
N PRO A 280 -4.52 6.99 -20.32
CA PRO A 280 -5.30 6.38 -21.42
C PRO A 280 -4.61 5.24 -22.17
N SER A 281 -3.31 5.02 -21.97
CA SER A 281 -2.55 3.97 -22.63
C SER A 281 -1.51 3.24 -21.78
N SER A 282 -1.24 3.67 -20.52
CA SER A 282 -0.22 3.01 -19.67
C SER A 282 -0.48 3.22 -18.19
N GLN A 283 -0.26 2.18 -17.42
CA GLN A 283 -0.26 2.24 -15.96
C GLN A 283 1.10 2.74 -15.47
N SER A 284 1.12 3.60 -14.44
CA SER A 284 2.36 4.09 -13.83
C SER A 284 2.24 4.21 -12.31
N ALA A 285 3.35 3.93 -11.61
CA ALA A 285 3.44 4.09 -10.16
C ALA A 285 3.39 5.56 -9.75
N PHE A 286 2.74 5.88 -8.64
CA PHE A 286 2.75 7.22 -8.07
C PHE A 286 3.18 7.23 -6.60
N ILE A 287 3.62 8.41 -6.15
CA ILE A 287 3.82 8.80 -4.76
C ILE A 287 3.06 10.10 -4.46
N CYS A 288 2.43 10.19 -3.28
CA CYS A 288 1.79 11.40 -2.78
C CYS A 288 2.31 11.70 -1.38
N LEU A 289 2.89 12.91 -1.19
CA LEU A 289 3.30 13.39 0.13
C LEU A 289 2.16 14.21 0.72
N THR A 290 1.46 13.67 1.73
CA THR A 290 0.20 14.21 2.26
C THR A 290 0.35 15.58 2.93
N SER A 291 1.55 15.91 3.43
CA SER A 291 1.91 17.21 4.01
C SER A 291 2.00 18.33 2.97
N LYS A 292 2.09 17.98 1.68
CA LYS A 292 2.10 18.90 0.53
C LYS A 292 0.70 18.94 -0.11
N ALA A 293 0.57 19.32 -1.34
CA ALA A 293 -0.71 19.64 -1.99
C ALA A 293 -1.69 18.47 -2.20
N LYS A 294 -1.49 17.26 -1.59
CA LYS A 294 -2.23 16.00 -1.88
C LYS A 294 -2.26 15.68 -3.37
N GLU A 295 -1.15 15.95 -4.03
CA GLU A 295 -0.95 15.69 -5.45
C GLU A 295 -0.11 14.43 -5.62
N ALA A 296 -0.62 13.48 -6.40
CA ALA A 296 0.10 12.30 -6.81
C ALA A 296 1.13 12.69 -7.88
N LEU A 297 2.37 12.30 -7.65
CA LEU A 297 3.48 12.51 -8.58
C LEU A 297 3.84 11.16 -9.21
N ASP A 298 4.03 11.12 -10.52
CA ASP A 298 4.61 9.94 -11.18
C ASP A 298 5.94 9.57 -10.52
N LEU A 299 6.07 8.33 -10.03
CA LEU A 299 7.21 7.92 -9.21
C LEU A 299 8.52 8.00 -9.97
N LEU A 300 8.55 7.62 -11.25
CA LEU A 300 9.75 7.68 -12.06
C LEU A 300 10.22 9.13 -12.25
N THR A 301 9.30 10.03 -12.53
CA THR A 301 9.56 11.47 -12.65
C THR A 301 10.03 12.06 -11.32
N PHE A 302 9.40 11.67 -10.21
CA PHE A 302 9.81 12.09 -8.88
C PHE A 302 11.25 11.65 -8.55
N LEU A 303 11.59 10.38 -8.78
CA LEU A 303 12.95 9.85 -8.56
C LEU A 303 14.00 10.58 -9.41
N LYS A 304 13.70 10.81 -10.70
CA LYS A 304 14.61 11.58 -11.59
C LYS A 304 14.80 13.02 -11.10
N SER A 305 13.77 13.65 -10.54
CA SER A 305 13.86 15.00 -9.97
C SER A 305 14.78 15.07 -8.75
N LEU A 306 14.96 13.96 -8.03
CA LEU A 306 15.90 13.80 -6.91
C LEU A 306 17.30 13.38 -7.37
N GLY A 307 17.53 13.21 -8.67
CA GLY A 307 18.81 12.77 -9.23
C GLY A 307 19.05 11.26 -9.14
N VAL A 308 18.02 10.47 -8.85
CA VAL A 308 18.12 9.01 -8.80
C VAL A 308 18.19 8.45 -10.21
N VAL A 309 19.16 7.58 -10.44
CA VAL A 309 19.31 6.85 -11.70
C VAL A 309 18.46 5.59 -11.65
N VAL A 310 17.39 5.56 -12.45
CA VAL A 310 16.65 4.36 -12.78
C VAL A 310 17.20 3.84 -14.10
N PRO A 311 17.62 2.56 -14.22
CA PRO A 311 18.18 2.03 -15.45
C PRO A 311 17.24 2.23 -16.65
N ASP A 312 17.82 2.50 -17.83
CA ASP A 312 17.03 2.68 -19.04
C ASP A 312 16.22 1.42 -19.38
N GLY A 313 15.00 1.62 -19.89
CA GLY A 313 14.09 0.52 -20.24
C GLY A 313 13.15 0.08 -19.13
N TRP A 314 13.31 0.59 -17.89
CA TRP A 314 12.35 0.33 -16.82
C TRP A 314 11.06 1.13 -16.99
N SER A 315 9.92 0.46 -16.75
CA SER A 315 8.60 1.08 -16.55
C SER A 315 8.11 0.73 -15.17
N LEU A 316 7.93 1.72 -14.29
CA LEU A 316 7.40 1.52 -12.94
C LEU A 316 5.87 1.48 -13.01
N ILE A 317 5.26 0.31 -12.83
CA ILE A 317 3.82 0.09 -13.08
C ILE A 317 2.98 0.41 -11.86
N ALA A 318 3.40 -0.05 -10.68
CA ALA A 318 2.72 0.24 -9.41
C ALA A 318 3.73 0.34 -8.27
N ALA A 319 3.51 1.26 -7.35
CA ALA A 319 4.10 1.29 -6.02
C ALA A 319 3.09 0.67 -5.07
N ASN A 320 3.33 -0.57 -4.66
CA ASN A 320 2.34 -1.36 -3.92
C ASN A 320 2.40 -1.11 -2.42
N LEU A 321 3.60 -0.94 -1.88
CA LEU A 321 3.86 -0.94 -0.45
C LEU A 321 4.76 0.23 -0.07
N ILE A 322 4.50 0.82 1.09
CA ILE A 322 5.36 1.81 1.75
C ILE A 322 5.65 1.36 3.18
N SER A 323 6.93 1.43 3.61
CA SER A 323 7.30 1.06 4.97
C SER A 323 6.65 1.95 6.03
N ALA A 324 6.57 1.45 7.25
CA ALA A 324 6.01 2.14 8.40
C ALA A 324 6.57 3.57 8.57
N ASP A 325 7.87 3.74 8.39
CA ASP A 325 8.57 5.03 8.49
C ASP A 325 8.48 5.91 7.22
N GLY A 326 7.78 5.43 6.18
CA GLY A 326 7.61 6.15 4.92
C GLY A 326 8.85 6.24 4.03
N ASN A 327 9.88 5.44 4.29
CA ASN A 327 11.18 5.55 3.62
C ASN A 327 11.46 4.47 2.58
N ILE A 328 10.73 3.34 2.58
CA ILE A 328 10.99 2.24 1.66
C ILE A 328 9.73 1.90 0.89
N ILE A 329 9.81 1.95 -0.44
CA ILE A 329 8.74 1.52 -1.34
C ILE A 329 9.15 0.18 -1.97
N TYR A 330 8.23 -0.78 -1.97
CA TYR A 330 8.27 -1.90 -2.89
C TYR A 330 7.14 -1.80 -3.90
N GLY A 331 7.48 -2.07 -5.14
CA GLY A 331 6.52 -2.07 -6.24
C GLY A 331 6.95 -3.04 -7.33
N TRP A 332 6.22 -3.05 -8.41
CA TRP A 332 6.58 -3.85 -9.57
C TRP A 332 6.55 -3.02 -10.84
N GLY A 333 7.28 -3.49 -11.81
CA GLY A 333 7.39 -2.85 -13.12
C GLY A 333 7.81 -3.82 -14.20
N LEU A 334 8.01 -3.30 -15.39
CA LEU A 334 8.63 -4.04 -16.47
C LEU A 334 10.11 -3.64 -16.53
N ASN A 335 10.98 -4.62 -16.44
CA ASN A 335 12.42 -4.43 -16.58
C ASN A 335 12.82 -4.26 -18.05
N PRO A 336 14.08 -3.97 -18.40
CA PRO A 336 14.52 -3.80 -19.79
C PRO A 336 14.28 -5.00 -20.72
N ASP A 337 14.11 -6.20 -20.15
CA ASP A 337 13.76 -7.42 -20.88
C ASP A 337 12.24 -7.62 -21.01
N ASN A 338 11.45 -6.63 -20.58
CA ASN A 338 9.98 -6.64 -20.57
C ASN A 338 9.39 -7.77 -19.67
N LEU A 339 10.10 -8.14 -18.62
CA LEU A 339 9.65 -9.08 -17.61
C LEU A 339 9.08 -8.32 -16.41
N VAL A 340 8.04 -8.88 -15.76
CA VAL A 340 7.54 -8.38 -14.48
C VAL A 340 8.63 -8.58 -13.44
N GLU A 341 9.11 -7.52 -12.84
CA GLU A 341 10.13 -7.55 -11.79
C GLU A 341 9.75 -6.65 -10.63
N MET A 342 9.94 -7.13 -9.41
CA MET A 342 9.81 -6.35 -8.20
C MET A 342 10.97 -5.36 -8.09
N TYR A 343 10.68 -4.11 -7.69
CA TYR A 343 11.70 -3.11 -7.41
C TYR A 343 11.60 -2.57 -5.98
N LYS A 344 12.71 -2.03 -5.49
CA LYS A 344 12.81 -1.32 -4.22
C LYS A 344 13.25 0.12 -4.46
N VAL A 345 12.61 1.07 -3.77
CA VAL A 345 13.05 2.47 -3.65
C VAL A 345 13.35 2.75 -2.18
N VAL A 346 14.48 3.34 -1.90
CA VAL A 346 14.77 3.95 -0.59
C VAL A 346 14.63 5.45 -0.75
N LEU A 347 13.84 6.09 0.11
CA LEU A 347 13.61 7.53 0.15
C LEU A 347 14.40 8.14 1.30
N ASP A 348 15.23 9.12 1.02
CA ASP A 348 15.79 10.02 2.02
C ASP A 348 15.28 11.42 1.72
N LEU A 349 14.17 11.79 2.35
CA LEU A 349 13.52 13.08 2.17
C LEU A 349 14.07 14.15 3.15
N THR A 350 15.11 13.83 3.92
CA THR A 350 15.77 14.79 4.81
C THR A 350 16.57 15.79 3.98
N PRO A 351 16.35 17.11 4.15
CA PRO A 351 17.13 18.10 3.43
C PRO A 351 18.61 17.97 3.82
N THR A 352 19.48 17.75 2.84
CA THR A 352 20.93 17.81 3.08
C THR A 352 21.27 19.19 3.64
N PRO A 353 21.96 19.28 4.78
CA PRO A 353 22.33 20.57 5.35
C PRO A 353 23.13 21.37 4.32
N THR A 354 22.62 22.55 3.98
CA THR A 354 23.35 23.46 3.09
C THR A 354 24.73 23.70 3.66
N PRO A 355 25.83 23.45 2.91
CA PRO A 355 27.15 23.71 3.41
C PRO A 355 27.24 25.14 3.95
N ARG A 356 27.61 25.28 5.21
CA ARG A 356 27.77 26.60 5.82
C ARG A 356 28.75 27.39 4.95
N PRO A 357 28.41 28.56 4.44
CA PRO A 357 29.36 29.35 3.66
C PRO A 357 30.65 29.50 4.43
N SER A 358 31.76 29.14 3.79
CA SER A 358 33.07 29.30 4.38
C SER A 358 33.22 30.74 4.87
N PRO A 359 33.69 30.96 6.10
CA PRO A 359 33.84 32.32 6.60
C PRO A 359 34.77 33.08 5.65
N THR A 360 34.27 34.18 5.12
CA THR A 360 35.06 35.08 4.29
C THR A 360 36.32 35.45 5.06
N PRO A 361 37.55 35.27 4.50
CA PRO A 361 38.75 35.62 5.19
C PRO A 361 38.68 37.09 5.63
N ARG A 362 38.87 37.36 6.92
CA ARG A 362 38.94 38.74 7.39
C ARG A 362 40.06 39.46 6.64
N PRO A 363 39.82 40.67 6.11
CA PRO A 363 40.89 41.46 5.53
C PRO A 363 42.01 41.61 6.54
N ARG A 364 43.22 41.34 6.10
CA ARG A 364 44.43 41.53 6.91
C ARG A 364 44.50 42.97 7.36
N PRO A 365 44.72 43.26 8.65
CA PRO A 365 44.89 44.65 9.11
C PRO A 365 46.03 45.30 8.33
N THR A 366 45.78 46.45 7.77
CA THR A 366 46.83 47.29 7.14
C THR A 366 47.88 47.65 8.19
N PRO A 367 49.17 47.45 7.89
CA PRO A 367 50.22 47.84 8.82
C PRO A 367 50.14 49.34 9.09
N HIS A 368 50.12 49.74 10.37
CA HIS A 368 50.26 51.13 10.73
C HIS A 368 51.63 51.68 10.28
N PRO A 369 51.71 52.89 9.72
CA PRO A 369 52.96 53.51 9.41
C PRO A 369 53.79 53.71 10.69
N ARG A 370 55.07 53.32 10.61
CA ARG A 370 56.03 53.56 11.74
C ARG A 370 56.24 55.07 11.91
N PRO A 371 56.23 55.59 13.13
CA PRO A 371 56.62 56.97 13.36
C PRO A 371 58.09 57.16 12.94
N THR A 372 58.32 58.15 12.10
CA THR A 372 59.69 58.66 11.80
C THR A 372 60.16 59.50 12.99
N LEU A 373 61.34 59.15 13.55
CA LEU A 373 62.05 59.95 14.51
C LEU A 373 62.56 61.24 13.90
#